data_b3693d45b386b93b0ba814d2e21cdec8
#
_entry.id   b3693d45b386b93b0ba814d2e21cdec8
#
_cell.length_a   1.000
_cell.length_b   1.000
_cell.length_c   1.000
_cell.angle_alpha   90.00
_cell.angle_beta   90.00
_cell.angle_gamma   90.00
#
_symmetry.space_group_name_H-M   'P 1'
#
loop_
_entity.id
_entity.type
_entity.pdbx_description
1 polymer ?
#
loop_
_entity_poly.entity_id
_entity_poly.type
_entity_poly.pdbx_seq_one_letter_code
_entity_poly.pdbx_strand_id
1 'polypeptide(L)'
;MKEIKVRPLEENNKDGKMITYIFFFQPFLCIAMAIFMISLNRELFKNNFIPQIGIGIFLLMVITTFFTTIPHIVNGAFAEEVCYVKNKIFYYTKTRDFLGIKKTIKSFEIPVREITNIKENEKKLKVGMFSLFKPRNSVVIKTRDGIKYAIMNDLRLGSKNDQNAETREERAKRIFKEVKDLIMEVKNENTFNI
;
A
#
# COMPACT_ATOMS: atom_id res chain seq x y z
N MET A 1 -6.74 13.92 22.07
CA MET A 1 -6.20 13.97 20.69
C MET A 1 -6.66 12.71 19.96
N LYS A 2 -7.45 12.85 18.92
CA LYS A 2 -7.94 11.73 18.10
C LYS A 2 -6.91 11.42 17.01
N GLU A 3 -6.52 10.18 16.90
CA GLU A 3 -5.53 9.72 15.93
C GLU A 3 -6.16 8.63 15.07
N ILE A 4 -5.99 8.74 13.76
CA ILE A 4 -6.46 7.74 12.80
C ILE A 4 -5.24 7.00 12.25
N LYS A 5 -5.22 5.69 12.47
CA LYS A 5 -4.18 4.79 11.98
C LYS A 5 -4.74 3.86 10.93
N VAL A 6 -4.09 3.84 9.78
CA VAL A 6 -4.37 2.88 8.74
C VAL A 6 -3.18 1.95 8.60
N ARG A 7 -3.39 0.69 8.93
CA ARG A 7 -2.41 -0.38 8.80
C ARG A 7 -2.92 -1.36 7.77
N PRO A 8 -2.25 -1.53 6.63
CA PRO A 8 -2.61 -2.53 5.63
C PRO A 8 -2.52 -3.96 6.17
N LEU A 9 -1.64 -4.15 7.15
CA LEU A 9 -1.44 -5.40 7.90
C LEU A 9 -1.98 -5.20 9.31
N GLU A 10 -2.94 -6.00 9.73
CA GLU A 10 -3.42 -5.99 11.11
C GLU A 10 -2.30 -6.39 12.08
N GLU A 11 -2.27 -5.78 13.28
CA GLU A 11 -1.18 -5.95 14.25
C GLU A 11 -0.89 -7.41 14.61
N ASN A 12 -1.92 -8.25 14.61
CA ASN A 12 -1.83 -9.67 14.94
C ASN A 12 -1.63 -10.57 13.72
N ASN A 13 -1.56 -10.02 12.51
CA ASN A 13 -1.47 -10.81 11.31
C ASN A 13 0.00 -11.10 10.95
N LYS A 14 0.60 -12.08 11.66
CA LYS A 14 1.93 -12.62 11.31
C LYS A 14 1.96 -13.10 9.86
N ASP A 15 0.83 -13.62 9.37
CA ASP A 15 0.68 -14.14 8.00
C ASP A 15 0.81 -13.03 6.96
N GLY A 16 0.28 -11.83 7.21
CA GLY A 16 0.40 -10.71 6.28
C GLY A 16 1.84 -10.21 6.12
N LYS A 17 2.62 -10.15 7.22
CA LYS A 17 4.05 -9.84 7.15
C LYS A 17 4.81 -10.93 6.40
N MET A 18 4.52 -12.18 6.69
CA MET A 18 5.12 -13.33 6.02
C MET A 18 4.81 -13.33 4.52
N ILE A 19 3.57 -13.04 4.11
CA ILE A 19 3.16 -12.90 2.71
C ILE A 19 3.99 -11.80 2.02
N THR A 20 4.19 -10.65 2.67
CA THR A 20 5.02 -9.57 2.11
C THR A 20 6.46 -10.02 1.86
N TYR A 21 7.04 -10.76 2.81
CA TYR A 21 8.40 -11.31 2.64
C TYR A 21 8.45 -12.37 1.55
N ILE A 22 7.45 -13.27 1.49
CA ILE A 22 7.36 -14.28 0.43
C ILE A 22 7.36 -13.59 -0.95
N PHE A 23 6.51 -12.59 -1.17
CA PHE A 23 6.48 -11.86 -2.44
C PHE A 23 7.77 -11.12 -2.76
N PHE A 24 8.47 -10.62 -1.74
CA PHE A 24 9.77 -9.97 -1.95
C PHE A 24 10.85 -10.97 -2.33
N PHE A 25 10.91 -12.12 -1.66
CA PHE A 25 11.97 -13.12 -1.87
C PHE A 25 11.65 -14.11 -2.99
N GLN A 26 10.38 -14.28 -3.36
CA GLN A 26 9.94 -15.21 -4.41
C GLN A 26 10.73 -15.07 -5.71
N PRO A 27 10.99 -13.89 -6.28
CA PRO A 27 11.77 -13.77 -7.52
C PRO A 27 13.19 -14.35 -7.40
N PHE A 28 13.84 -14.10 -6.26
CA PHE A 28 15.19 -14.64 -6.01
C PHE A 28 15.19 -16.16 -5.89
N LEU A 29 14.18 -16.71 -5.19
CA LEU A 29 14.01 -18.16 -5.07
C LEU A 29 13.75 -18.80 -6.44
N CYS A 30 12.90 -18.19 -7.26
CA CYS A 30 12.60 -18.66 -8.60
C CYS A 30 13.85 -18.65 -9.51
N ILE A 31 14.68 -17.61 -9.44
CA ILE A 31 15.93 -17.54 -10.20
C ILE A 31 16.89 -18.65 -9.73
N ALA A 32 17.04 -18.83 -8.42
CA ALA A 32 17.89 -19.89 -7.87
C ALA A 32 17.42 -21.28 -8.29
N MET A 33 16.10 -21.54 -8.26
CA MET A 33 15.52 -22.80 -8.76
C MET A 33 15.74 -23.00 -10.25
N ALA A 34 15.61 -21.97 -11.07
CA ALA A 34 15.87 -22.06 -12.51
C ALA A 34 17.34 -22.43 -12.78
N ILE A 35 18.29 -21.78 -12.10
CA ILE A 35 19.73 -22.10 -12.21
C ILE A 35 20.00 -23.54 -11.78
N PHE A 36 19.39 -23.98 -10.68
CA PHE A 36 19.54 -25.37 -10.17
C PHE A 36 18.98 -26.39 -11.17
N MET A 37 17.80 -26.16 -11.74
CA MET A 37 17.20 -27.03 -12.73
C MET A 37 18.06 -27.14 -14.00
N ILE A 38 18.63 -26.03 -14.48
CA ILE A 38 19.53 -26.01 -15.64
C ILE A 38 20.81 -26.81 -15.31
N SER A 39 21.36 -26.65 -14.11
CA SER A 39 22.59 -27.35 -13.73
C SER A 39 22.40 -28.86 -13.61
N LEU A 40 21.27 -29.31 -13.08
CA LEU A 40 20.95 -30.75 -12.97
C LEU A 40 20.68 -31.44 -14.31
N ASN A 41 20.10 -30.72 -15.26
CA ASN A 41 19.64 -31.27 -16.54
C ASN A 41 20.39 -30.67 -17.74
N ARG A 42 21.70 -30.45 -17.62
CA ARG A 42 22.51 -29.74 -18.59
C ARG A 42 22.35 -30.28 -20.02
N GLU A 43 22.36 -31.60 -20.18
CA GLU A 43 22.25 -32.28 -21.49
C GLU A 43 20.87 -32.08 -22.10
N LEU A 44 19.82 -32.09 -21.27
CA LEU A 44 18.44 -31.88 -21.71
C LEU A 44 18.21 -30.45 -22.22
N PHE A 45 18.84 -29.46 -21.56
CA PHE A 45 18.78 -28.07 -21.97
C PHE A 45 19.67 -27.74 -23.15
N LYS A 46 20.79 -28.46 -23.33
CA LYS A 46 21.70 -28.24 -24.44
C LYS A 46 21.11 -28.67 -25.77
N ASN A 47 20.36 -29.79 -25.77
CA ASN A 47 19.91 -30.46 -26.99
C ASN A 47 18.42 -30.23 -27.35
N ASN A 48 17.63 -29.64 -26.47
CA ASN A 48 16.20 -29.47 -26.67
C ASN A 48 15.78 -27.99 -26.56
N PHE A 49 15.12 -27.48 -27.60
CA PHE A 49 14.66 -26.10 -27.69
C PHE A 49 13.45 -25.79 -26.78
N ILE A 50 12.56 -26.78 -26.57
CA ILE A 50 11.32 -26.61 -25.78
C ILE A 50 11.59 -26.25 -24.32
N PRO A 51 12.45 -26.97 -23.56
CA PRO A 51 12.82 -26.59 -22.19
C PRO A 51 13.49 -25.20 -22.10
N GLN A 52 14.26 -24.80 -23.10
CA GLN A 52 14.91 -23.48 -23.15
C GLN A 52 13.86 -22.36 -23.24
N ILE A 53 12.84 -22.52 -24.10
CA ILE A 53 11.72 -21.58 -24.20
C ILE A 53 10.95 -21.52 -22.89
N GLY A 54 10.63 -22.66 -22.28
CA GLY A 54 9.91 -22.74 -21.02
C GLY A 54 10.61 -21.95 -19.89
N ILE A 55 11.92 -22.12 -19.74
CA ILE A 55 12.72 -21.36 -18.79
C ILE A 55 12.76 -19.87 -19.16
N GLY A 56 12.90 -19.54 -20.45
CA GLY A 56 12.89 -18.15 -20.90
C GLY A 56 11.58 -17.43 -20.54
N ILE A 57 10.44 -18.05 -20.76
CA ILE A 57 9.12 -17.52 -20.38
C ILE A 57 9.01 -17.38 -18.85
N PHE A 58 9.44 -18.40 -18.11
CA PHE A 58 9.44 -18.38 -16.65
C PHE A 58 10.31 -17.24 -16.09
N LEU A 59 11.52 -17.07 -16.58
CA LEU A 59 12.41 -15.98 -16.18
C LEU A 59 11.81 -14.61 -16.54
N LEU A 60 11.18 -14.48 -17.72
CA LEU A 60 10.50 -13.25 -18.10
C LEU A 60 9.36 -12.90 -17.13
N MET A 61 8.55 -13.88 -16.74
CA MET A 61 7.51 -13.67 -15.72
C MET A 61 8.08 -13.25 -14.38
N VAL A 62 9.17 -13.88 -13.93
CA VAL A 62 9.85 -13.53 -12.67
C VAL A 62 10.39 -12.10 -12.73
N ILE A 63 11.05 -11.73 -13.81
CA ILE A 63 11.59 -10.38 -14.03
C ILE A 63 10.44 -9.36 -14.04
N THR A 64 9.35 -9.64 -14.75
CA THR A 64 8.18 -8.75 -14.79
C THR A 64 7.57 -8.57 -13.40
N THR A 65 7.44 -9.65 -12.63
CA THR A 65 6.95 -9.60 -11.24
C THR A 65 7.88 -8.77 -10.36
N PHE A 66 9.20 -8.94 -10.51
CA PHE A 66 10.19 -8.17 -9.78
C PHE A 66 10.04 -6.67 -10.04
N PHE A 67 10.01 -6.26 -11.31
CA PHE A 67 9.90 -4.84 -11.68
C PHE A 67 8.55 -4.21 -11.34
N THR A 68 7.48 -5.00 -11.25
CA THR A 68 6.15 -4.48 -10.91
C THR A 68 5.87 -4.49 -9.41
N THR A 69 6.31 -5.50 -8.68
CA THR A 69 5.95 -5.70 -7.26
C THR A 69 6.91 -5.00 -6.30
N ILE A 70 8.22 -5.11 -6.54
CA ILE A 70 9.21 -4.53 -5.63
C ILE A 70 9.10 -3.01 -5.50
N PRO A 71 8.95 -2.21 -6.58
CA PRO A 71 8.74 -0.78 -6.43
C PRO A 71 7.53 -0.43 -5.56
N HIS A 72 6.44 -1.20 -5.62
CA HIS A 72 5.27 -0.96 -4.78
C HIS A 72 5.56 -1.24 -3.30
N ILE A 73 6.29 -2.32 -2.99
CA ILE A 73 6.71 -2.64 -1.63
C ILE A 73 7.65 -1.56 -1.10
N VAL A 74 8.65 -1.19 -1.89
CA VAL A 74 9.64 -0.16 -1.53
C VAL A 74 8.98 1.21 -1.32
N ASN A 75 8.01 1.57 -2.15
CA ASN A 75 7.25 2.82 -2.04
C ASN A 75 6.16 2.78 -0.94
N GLY A 76 6.15 1.74 -0.12
CA GLY A 76 5.32 1.66 1.07
C GLY A 76 3.87 1.30 0.80
N ALA A 77 3.62 0.33 -0.10
CA ALA A 77 2.30 -0.27 -0.25
C ALA A 77 1.76 -0.83 1.08
N PHE A 78 2.67 -1.33 1.93
CA PHE A 78 2.37 -1.90 3.25
C PHE A 78 2.80 -0.97 4.41
N ALA A 79 2.98 0.32 4.13
CA ALA A 79 3.35 1.28 5.16
C ALA A 79 2.16 1.59 6.07
N GLU A 80 2.45 1.78 7.35
CA GLU A 80 1.50 2.36 8.30
C GLU A 80 1.32 3.85 7.97
N GLU A 81 0.07 4.28 7.90
CA GLU A 81 -0.28 5.67 7.69
C GLU A 81 -1.04 6.18 8.92
N VAL A 82 -0.57 7.28 9.46
CA VAL A 82 -1.12 7.91 10.65
C VAL A 82 -1.47 9.34 10.35
N CYS A 83 -2.65 9.78 10.75
CA CYS A 83 -2.99 11.20 10.77
C CYS A 83 -3.66 11.61 12.08
N TYR A 84 -3.44 12.83 12.47
CA TYR A 84 -4.06 13.46 13.64
C TYR A 84 -4.10 14.98 13.48
N VAL A 85 -4.93 15.64 14.29
CA VAL A 85 -4.92 17.10 14.40
C VAL A 85 -4.46 17.51 15.80
N LYS A 86 -3.51 18.43 15.85
CA LYS A 86 -3.00 19.04 17.07
C LYS A 86 -2.79 20.53 16.83
N ASN A 87 -3.22 21.38 17.75
CA ASN A 87 -3.05 22.84 17.67
C ASN A 87 -3.54 23.43 16.32
N LYS A 88 -4.67 22.93 15.80
CA LYS A 88 -5.24 23.34 14.50
C LYS A 88 -4.34 23.05 13.28
N ILE A 89 -3.39 22.15 13.41
CA ILE A 89 -2.53 21.65 12.35
C ILE A 89 -2.86 20.18 12.13
N PHE A 90 -3.12 19.80 10.88
CA PHE A 90 -3.28 18.42 10.45
C PHE A 90 -1.92 17.83 10.14
N TYR A 91 -1.57 16.74 10.81
CA TYR A 91 -0.33 15.99 10.65
C TYR A 91 -0.62 14.70 9.92
N TYR A 92 0.26 14.34 9.01
CA TYR A 92 0.23 13.06 8.33
C TYR A 92 1.63 12.46 8.26
N THR A 93 1.72 11.17 8.56
CA THR A 93 2.98 10.42 8.47
C THR A 93 2.73 9.05 7.87
N LYS A 94 3.59 8.67 6.93
CA LYS A 94 3.62 7.34 6.32
C LYS A 94 4.96 6.69 6.64
N THR A 95 4.92 5.60 7.40
CA THR A 95 6.11 4.88 7.87
C THR A 95 6.10 3.46 7.35
N ARG A 96 7.17 3.05 6.70
CA ARG A 96 7.41 1.68 6.29
C ARG A 96 8.21 0.96 7.36
N ASP A 97 7.74 -0.24 7.74
CA ASP A 97 8.49 -1.20 8.52
C ASP A 97 8.81 -2.40 7.63
N PHE A 98 10.07 -2.57 7.27
CA PHE A 98 10.52 -3.67 6.44
C PHE A 98 11.80 -4.27 7.04
N LEU A 99 11.77 -5.57 7.36
CA LEU A 99 12.85 -6.29 8.05
C LEU A 99 13.28 -5.62 9.38
N GLY A 100 12.31 -5.03 10.11
CA GLY A 100 12.60 -4.31 11.36
C GLY A 100 13.19 -2.91 11.17
N ILE A 101 13.41 -2.48 9.94
CA ILE A 101 13.90 -1.14 9.63
C ILE A 101 12.69 -0.22 9.38
N LYS A 102 12.42 0.67 10.34
CA LYS A 102 11.39 1.70 10.20
C LYS A 102 11.94 2.90 9.47
N LYS A 103 11.26 3.29 8.39
CA LYS A 103 11.62 4.48 7.61
C LYS A 103 10.37 5.30 7.29
N THR A 104 10.39 6.59 7.64
CA THR A 104 9.36 7.53 7.19
C THR A 104 9.54 7.81 5.69
N ILE A 105 8.50 7.50 4.92
CA ILE A 105 8.48 7.67 3.46
C ILE A 105 7.93 9.04 3.11
N LYS A 106 6.88 9.48 3.84
CA LYS A 106 6.19 10.73 3.59
C LYS A 106 5.70 11.31 4.91
N SER A 107 5.93 12.58 5.11
CA SER A 107 5.39 13.33 6.23
C SER A 107 5.10 14.76 5.78
N PHE A 108 4.00 15.33 6.27
CA PHE A 108 3.68 16.72 6.04
C PHE A 108 2.70 17.24 7.10
N GLU A 109 2.63 18.55 7.19
CA GLU A 109 1.78 19.30 8.10
C GLU A 109 0.97 20.32 7.30
N ILE A 110 -0.31 20.48 7.60
CA ILE A 110 -1.20 21.45 6.93
C ILE A 110 -2.03 22.15 7.98
N PRO A 111 -1.97 23.49 8.09
CA PRO A 111 -2.92 24.23 8.91
C PRO A 111 -4.35 23.94 8.47
N VAL A 112 -5.23 23.54 9.40
CA VAL A 112 -6.61 23.13 9.08
C VAL A 112 -7.36 24.23 8.32
N ARG A 113 -7.06 25.52 8.58
CA ARG A 113 -7.62 26.69 7.85
C ARG A 113 -7.29 26.72 6.37
N GLU A 114 -6.17 26.09 5.95
CA GLU A 114 -5.74 26.04 4.55
C GLU A 114 -6.38 24.91 3.78
N ILE A 115 -6.99 23.93 4.46
CA ILE A 115 -7.71 22.84 3.83
C ILE A 115 -9.02 23.35 3.26
N THR A 116 -9.14 23.43 1.94
CA THR A 116 -10.34 23.93 1.26
C THR A 116 -11.35 22.82 0.94
N ASN A 117 -10.86 21.62 0.65
CA ASN A 117 -11.72 20.52 0.25
C ASN A 117 -11.13 19.17 0.67
N ILE A 118 -12.01 18.24 1.02
CA ILE A 118 -11.69 16.85 1.34
C ILE A 118 -12.63 15.99 0.51
N LYS A 119 -12.07 15.16 -0.37
CA LYS A 119 -12.83 14.31 -1.27
C LYS A 119 -12.44 12.85 -1.10
N GLU A 120 -13.42 11.98 -1.25
CA GLU A 120 -13.15 10.57 -1.48
C GLU A 120 -12.47 10.38 -2.84
N ASN A 121 -11.52 9.46 -2.89
CA ASN A 121 -10.84 9.13 -4.14
C ASN A 121 -11.63 8.04 -4.89
N GLU A 122 -12.54 8.46 -5.75
CA GLU A 122 -13.44 7.58 -6.52
C GLU A 122 -12.74 6.81 -7.67
N LYS A 123 -11.43 6.92 -7.82
CA LYS A 123 -10.73 6.20 -8.88
C LYS A 123 -10.94 4.70 -8.74
N LYS A 124 -11.76 4.13 -9.62
CA LYS A 124 -11.98 2.68 -9.71
C LYS A 124 -10.66 1.98 -9.98
N LEU A 125 -10.41 0.90 -9.23
CA LEU A 125 -9.32 0.00 -9.53
C LEU A 125 -9.57 -0.64 -10.89
N LYS A 126 -8.63 -0.48 -11.81
CA LYS A 126 -8.63 -1.34 -13.00
C LYS A 126 -8.32 -2.75 -12.51
N VAL A 127 -9.29 -3.64 -12.64
CA VAL A 127 -9.15 -5.04 -12.24
C VAL A 127 -8.13 -5.70 -13.20
N GLY A 128 -7.03 -6.15 -12.62
CA GLY A 128 -5.99 -6.90 -13.33
C GLY A 128 -5.20 -7.72 -12.32
N MET A 129 -4.57 -8.80 -12.76
CA MET A 129 -3.85 -9.74 -11.89
C MET A 129 -2.83 -9.05 -10.96
N PHE A 130 -2.26 -7.92 -11.41
CA PHE A 130 -1.33 -7.10 -10.64
C PHE A 130 -1.98 -5.96 -9.83
N SER A 131 -3.30 -5.76 -9.96
CA SER A 131 -4.02 -4.70 -9.26
C SER A 131 -4.28 -5.00 -7.79
N LEU A 132 -4.16 -6.27 -7.37
CA LEU A 132 -4.38 -6.70 -5.99
C LEU A 132 -3.44 -6.00 -5.00
N PHE A 133 -2.22 -5.68 -5.44
CA PHE A 133 -1.19 -5.04 -4.62
C PHE A 133 -1.04 -3.54 -4.86
N LYS A 134 -1.81 -2.98 -5.82
CA LYS A 134 -1.74 -1.54 -6.09
C LYS A 134 -2.54 -0.77 -5.04
N PRO A 135 -1.88 -0.02 -4.14
CA PRO A 135 -2.59 0.77 -3.16
C PRO A 135 -3.35 1.91 -3.84
N ARG A 136 -4.56 2.18 -3.36
CA ARG A 136 -5.32 3.37 -3.71
C ARG A 136 -5.44 4.22 -2.46
N ASN A 137 -5.14 5.49 -2.57
CA ASN A 137 -5.39 6.42 -1.48
C ASN A 137 -6.88 6.71 -1.38
N SER A 138 -7.45 6.57 -0.19
CA SER A 138 -8.89 6.74 0.05
C SER A 138 -9.30 8.20 0.11
N VAL A 139 -8.40 9.10 0.50
CA VAL A 139 -8.68 10.51 0.78
C VAL A 139 -7.81 11.42 -0.06
N VAL A 140 -8.41 12.46 -0.62
CA VAL A 140 -7.70 13.57 -1.28
C VAL A 140 -8.03 14.88 -0.56
N ILE A 141 -7.02 15.48 0.04
CA ILE A 141 -7.09 16.79 0.68
C ILE A 141 -6.59 17.83 -0.32
N LYS A 142 -7.36 18.91 -0.52
CA LYS A 142 -6.96 20.06 -1.33
C LYS A 142 -6.77 21.27 -0.43
N THR A 143 -5.66 21.97 -0.59
CA THR A 143 -5.33 23.18 0.13
C THR A 143 -5.66 24.44 -0.69
N ARG A 144 -5.59 25.62 -0.05
CA ARG A 144 -5.95 26.91 -0.66
C ARG A 144 -5.03 27.26 -1.83
N ASP A 145 -3.75 26.90 -1.76
CA ASP A 145 -2.75 27.04 -2.82
C ASP A 145 -2.91 26.04 -3.98
N GLY A 146 -3.94 25.19 -3.92
CA GLY A 146 -4.28 24.23 -4.96
C GLY A 146 -3.54 22.89 -4.88
N ILE A 147 -2.63 22.71 -3.93
CA ILE A 147 -1.90 21.45 -3.72
C ILE A 147 -2.90 20.34 -3.32
N LYS A 148 -2.68 19.15 -3.87
CA LYS A 148 -3.48 17.96 -3.58
C LYS A 148 -2.64 16.91 -2.87
N TYR A 149 -3.09 16.50 -1.71
CA TYR A 149 -2.47 15.45 -0.91
C TYR A 149 -3.35 14.20 -0.96
N ALA A 150 -2.88 13.17 -1.63
CA ALA A 150 -3.54 11.85 -1.62
C ALA A 150 -2.92 11.02 -0.49
N ILE A 151 -3.79 10.54 0.42
CA ILE A 151 -3.43 9.88 1.68
C ILE A 151 -4.34 8.71 1.97
N MET A 152 -3.97 7.93 2.98
CA MET A 152 -4.70 6.79 3.54
C MET A 152 -4.97 5.70 2.53
N ASN A 153 -4.06 4.74 2.50
CA ASN A 153 -4.12 3.56 1.65
C ASN A 153 -5.31 2.66 2.03
N ASP A 154 -6.05 2.18 1.03
CA ASP A 154 -7.16 1.25 1.20
C ASP A 154 -6.74 -0.23 1.20
N LEU A 155 -5.45 -0.52 1.03
CA LEU A 155 -4.96 -1.88 0.95
C LEU A 155 -5.19 -2.61 2.28
N ARG A 156 -5.82 -3.78 2.20
CA ARG A 156 -5.98 -4.71 3.30
C ARG A 156 -5.45 -6.08 2.86
N LEU A 157 -4.56 -6.62 3.63
CA LEU A 157 -4.16 -8.02 3.55
C LEU A 157 -4.75 -8.72 4.78
N GLY A 158 -5.87 -9.38 4.61
CA GLY A 158 -6.54 -10.14 5.66
C GLY A 158 -6.87 -11.54 5.18
N SER A 159 -7.08 -12.46 6.11
CA SER A 159 -7.53 -13.81 5.81
C SER A 159 -8.91 -13.77 5.15
N LYS A 160 -9.07 -14.51 4.05
CA LYS A 160 -10.36 -14.71 3.37
C LYS A 160 -11.41 -15.42 4.25
N ASN A 161 -11.01 -15.95 5.41
CA ASN A 161 -11.88 -16.73 6.28
C ASN A 161 -12.77 -15.88 7.18
N ASP A 162 -12.60 -14.56 7.18
CA ASP A 162 -13.46 -13.65 7.92
C ASP A 162 -14.65 -13.27 7.03
N GLN A 163 -15.75 -14.01 7.13
CA GLN A 163 -17.00 -13.74 6.38
C GLN A 163 -17.58 -12.35 6.64
N ASN A 164 -17.18 -11.72 7.73
CA ASN A 164 -17.55 -10.35 8.12
C ASN A 164 -16.47 -9.30 7.79
N ALA A 165 -15.47 -9.66 7.01
CA ALA A 165 -14.39 -8.74 6.69
C ALA A 165 -14.88 -7.61 5.79
N GLU A 166 -14.74 -6.39 6.28
CA GLU A 166 -15.00 -5.15 5.55
C GLU A 166 -14.39 -5.20 4.14
N THR A 167 -15.17 -4.90 3.12
CA THR A 167 -14.67 -4.82 1.74
C THR A 167 -13.70 -3.64 1.62
N ARG A 168 -12.85 -3.68 0.60
CA ARG A 168 -11.89 -2.61 0.33
C ARG A 168 -12.59 -1.25 0.09
N GLU A 169 -13.79 -1.26 -0.51
CA GLU A 169 -14.57 -0.05 -0.75
C GLU A 169 -15.20 0.48 0.54
N GLU A 170 -15.77 -0.36 1.36
CA GLU A 170 -16.30 0.02 2.68
C GLU A 170 -15.22 0.61 3.56
N ARG A 171 -14.04 -0.02 3.59
CA ARG A 171 -12.86 0.49 4.29
C ARG A 171 -12.46 1.88 3.79
N ALA A 172 -12.42 2.08 2.47
CA ALA A 172 -12.08 3.39 1.90
C ALA A 172 -13.07 4.47 2.31
N LYS A 173 -14.38 4.15 2.30
CA LYS A 173 -15.44 5.07 2.75
C LYS A 173 -15.34 5.38 4.23
N ARG A 174 -15.09 4.37 5.07
CA ARG A 174 -14.92 4.56 6.51
C ARG A 174 -13.73 5.45 6.81
N ILE A 175 -12.57 5.17 6.24
CA ILE A 175 -11.36 5.98 6.40
C ILE A 175 -11.61 7.42 5.93
N PHE A 176 -12.26 7.61 4.79
CA PHE A 176 -12.61 8.93 4.29
C PHE A 176 -13.49 9.69 5.29
N LYS A 177 -14.54 9.05 5.82
CA LYS A 177 -15.43 9.64 6.81
C LYS A 177 -14.67 10.05 8.07
N GLU A 178 -13.85 9.15 8.63
CA GLU A 178 -13.07 9.40 9.84
C GLU A 178 -12.10 10.60 9.67
N VAL A 179 -11.38 10.67 8.54
CA VAL A 179 -10.46 11.80 8.26
C VAL A 179 -11.22 13.10 8.06
N LYS A 180 -12.36 13.04 7.36
CA LYS A 180 -13.21 14.21 7.17
C LYS A 180 -13.74 14.73 8.50
N ASP A 181 -14.28 13.86 9.34
CA ASP A 181 -14.85 14.22 10.64
C ASP A 181 -13.75 14.82 11.55
N LEU A 182 -12.55 14.22 11.59
CA LEU A 182 -11.42 14.73 12.33
C LEU A 182 -11.05 16.18 11.97
N ILE A 183 -11.05 16.50 10.67
CA ILE A 183 -10.71 17.85 10.19
C ILE A 183 -11.88 18.82 10.43
N MET A 184 -13.13 18.38 10.23
CA MET A 184 -14.31 19.20 10.37
C MET A 184 -14.61 19.54 11.83
N GLU A 185 -14.36 18.64 12.79
CA GLU A 185 -14.43 18.93 14.22
C GLU A 185 -13.64 20.20 14.55
N VAL A 186 -12.39 20.29 14.11
CA VAL A 186 -11.51 21.44 14.42
C VAL A 186 -11.92 22.68 13.62
N LYS A 187 -12.47 22.53 12.42
CA LYS A 187 -13.01 23.68 11.66
C LYS A 187 -14.21 24.32 12.35
N ASN A 188 -15.14 23.49 12.84
CA ASN A 188 -16.37 23.96 13.48
C ASN A 188 -16.10 24.63 14.82
N GLU A 189 -15.12 24.14 15.61
CA GLU A 189 -14.70 24.82 16.85
C GLU A 189 -14.27 26.28 16.62
N ASN A 190 -13.77 26.60 15.43
CA ASN A 190 -13.38 27.97 15.08
C ASN A 190 -14.56 28.88 14.70
N THR A 191 -15.72 28.31 14.36
CA THR A 191 -16.89 29.10 13.95
C THR A 191 -17.72 29.54 15.15
N PHE A 192 -17.56 28.89 16.30
CA PHE A 192 -18.28 29.24 17.53
C PHE A 192 -17.53 30.20 18.47
N ASN A 193 -16.28 30.54 18.16
CA ASN A 193 -15.45 31.44 18.98
C ASN A 193 -15.25 32.83 18.33
N ILE A 194 -16.14 33.25 17.46
CA ILE A 194 -16.28 34.62 16.93
C ILE A 194 -17.66 35.12 17.35
#